data_901dc56dab2ff756844c13749d1655d8
#
_entry.id   901dc56dab2ff756844c13749d1655d8
#
_cell.length_a   1.000
_cell.length_b   1.000
_cell.length_c   1.000
_cell.angle_alpha   90.00
_cell.angle_beta   90.00
_cell.angle_gamma   90.00
#
_symmetry.space_group_name_H-M   'P 1'
#
loop_
_entity.id
_entity.type
_entity.pdbx_description
1 polymer ?
#
loop_
_entity_poly.entity_id
_entity_poly.type
_entity_poly.pdbx_seq_one_letter_code
_entity_poly.pdbx_strand_id
1 'polypeptide(L)'
;MLVKYRDSFQKIVMGLLSFIPGLKDIDRINQELDWYAASNDRNLYLQKNEAGDFIGLVGVEKQDQYLMVHHLAFIPQQQTQANEQEIFDSLAKNFPDLQMMGTLETTPALARWEKGKPDQHGE
;
A
#
# COMPACT_ATOMS: atom_id res chain seq x y z
N MET A 1 0.50 -6.82 -9.47
CA MET A 1 -0.67 -7.57 -8.98
C MET A 1 -0.73 -7.51 -7.47
N LEU A 2 -1.87 -7.16 -6.93
CA LEU A 2 -2.05 -7.12 -5.48
C LEU A 2 -2.62 -8.43 -4.96
N VAL A 3 -2.01 -8.91 -3.86
CA VAL A 3 -2.43 -10.13 -3.17
C VAL A 3 -2.84 -9.73 -1.76
N LYS A 4 -4.05 -10.10 -1.36
CA LYS A 4 -4.54 -9.75 -0.04
C LYS A 4 -3.77 -10.51 1.04
N TYR A 5 -3.51 -9.83 2.16
CA TYR A 5 -2.80 -10.42 3.29
C TYR A 5 -3.50 -11.67 3.83
N ARG A 6 -2.72 -12.68 4.16
CA ARG A 6 -3.12 -13.88 4.88
C ARG A 6 -2.05 -14.20 5.92
N ASP A 7 -2.41 -14.97 6.92
CA ASP A 7 -1.48 -15.30 8.02
C ASP A 7 -0.19 -15.94 7.51
N SER A 8 -0.27 -16.70 6.40
CA SER A 8 0.92 -17.33 5.83
C SER A 8 1.93 -16.32 5.31
N PHE A 9 1.54 -15.05 5.11
CA PHE A 9 2.42 -13.99 4.64
C PHE A 9 2.98 -13.13 5.77
N GLN A 10 2.74 -13.49 7.03
CA GLN A 10 3.07 -12.64 8.17
C GLN A 10 4.54 -12.22 8.20
N LYS A 11 5.44 -13.17 7.98
CA LYS A 11 6.88 -12.87 8.00
C LYS A 11 7.27 -11.89 6.90
N ILE A 12 6.71 -12.07 5.70
CA ILE A 12 6.99 -11.19 4.57
C ILE A 12 6.48 -9.77 4.87
N VAL A 13 5.27 -9.67 5.40
CA VAL A 13 4.66 -8.39 5.73
C VAL A 13 5.45 -7.67 6.84
N MET A 14 5.85 -8.40 7.87
CA MET A 14 6.68 -7.81 8.93
C MET A 14 7.99 -7.26 8.38
N GLY A 15 8.62 -8.00 7.47
CA GLY A 15 9.85 -7.54 6.82
C GLY A 15 9.63 -6.28 6.01
N LEU A 16 8.54 -6.21 5.23
CA LEU A 16 8.24 -5.02 4.45
C LEU A 16 7.88 -3.82 5.32
N LEU A 17 7.10 -4.02 6.37
CA LEU A 17 6.76 -2.93 7.29
C LEU A 17 7.99 -2.36 7.97
N SER A 18 9.02 -3.18 8.20
CA SER A 18 10.23 -2.72 8.86
C SER A 18 11.01 -1.69 8.04
N PHE A 19 10.73 -1.57 6.74
CA PHE A 19 11.35 -0.53 5.91
C PHE A 19 10.71 0.84 6.11
N ILE A 20 9.55 0.90 6.78
CA ILE A 20 8.89 2.17 7.05
C ILE A 20 9.55 2.83 8.26
N PRO A 21 10.00 4.10 8.16
CA PRO A 21 10.54 4.80 9.31
C PRO A 21 9.55 4.79 10.49
N GLY A 22 10.05 4.47 11.68
CA GLY A 22 9.22 4.37 12.87
C GLY A 22 8.62 3.00 13.13
N LEU A 23 8.76 2.04 12.20
CA LEU A 23 8.22 0.69 12.36
C LEU A 23 9.32 -0.36 12.38
N LYS A 24 10.44 -0.07 13.05
CA LYS A 24 11.55 -1.03 13.13
C LYS A 24 11.44 -1.97 14.32
N ASP A 25 10.60 -1.62 15.28
CA ASP A 25 10.38 -2.41 16.49
C ASP A 25 9.31 -3.46 16.21
N ILE A 26 9.61 -4.72 16.55
CA ILE A 26 8.68 -5.83 16.35
C ILE A 26 7.35 -5.58 17.06
N ASP A 27 7.39 -5.02 18.27
CA ASP A 27 6.15 -4.73 19.00
C ASP A 27 5.28 -3.71 18.26
N ARG A 28 5.91 -2.69 17.66
CA ARG A 28 5.19 -1.70 16.87
C ARG A 28 4.58 -2.32 15.62
N ILE A 29 5.36 -3.18 14.94
CA ILE A 29 4.86 -3.89 13.75
C ILE A 29 3.66 -4.75 14.12
N ASN A 30 3.72 -5.48 15.23
CA ASN A 30 2.61 -6.31 15.67
C ASN A 30 1.37 -5.48 16.02
N GLN A 31 1.56 -4.31 16.60
CA GLN A 31 0.45 -3.39 16.86
C GLN A 31 -0.24 -2.97 15.57
N GLU A 32 0.53 -2.68 14.52
CA GLU A 32 -0.04 -2.32 13.22
C GLU A 32 -0.79 -3.48 12.60
N LEU A 33 -0.24 -4.69 12.69
CA LEU A 33 -0.95 -5.88 12.18
C LEU A 33 -2.26 -6.11 12.92
N ASP A 34 -2.26 -5.95 14.25
CA ASP A 34 -3.47 -6.07 15.06
C ASP A 34 -4.50 -5.01 14.66
N TRP A 35 -4.05 -3.80 14.35
CA TRP A 35 -4.94 -2.72 13.92
C TRP A 35 -5.65 -3.08 12.63
N TYR A 36 -4.92 -3.66 11.66
CA TYR A 36 -5.54 -4.12 10.42
C TYR A 36 -6.50 -5.28 10.64
N ALA A 37 -6.16 -6.18 11.55
CA ALA A 37 -7.01 -7.33 11.83
C ALA A 37 -8.29 -6.95 12.57
N ALA A 38 -8.33 -5.78 13.22
CA ALA A 38 -9.45 -5.39 14.08
C ALA A 38 -10.69 -4.92 13.30
N SER A 39 -10.60 -4.69 11.99
CA SER A 39 -11.72 -4.18 11.21
C SER A 39 -11.69 -4.72 9.79
N ASN A 40 -12.84 -5.10 9.27
CA ASN A 40 -12.97 -5.54 7.88
C ASN A 40 -12.75 -4.42 6.87
N ASP A 41 -12.80 -3.16 7.31
CA ASP A 41 -12.54 -2.01 6.44
C ASP A 41 -11.06 -1.74 6.26
N ARG A 42 -10.21 -2.42 7.01
CA ARG A 42 -8.75 -2.25 6.97
C ARG A 42 -8.13 -3.48 6.32
N ASN A 43 -7.29 -3.26 5.32
CA ASN A 43 -6.70 -4.35 4.55
C ASN A 43 -5.26 -4.06 4.20
N LEU A 44 -4.45 -5.12 4.23
CA LEU A 44 -3.08 -5.10 3.72
C LEU A 44 -3.03 -5.89 2.42
N TYR A 45 -2.33 -5.34 1.44
CA TYR A 45 -2.10 -6.01 0.16
C TYR A 45 -0.60 -6.06 -0.12
N LEU A 46 -0.17 -7.19 -0.62
CA LEU A 46 1.21 -7.38 -1.07
C LEU A 46 1.25 -7.16 -2.57
N GLN A 47 2.28 -6.48 -3.05
CA GLN A 47 2.54 -6.33 -4.48
C GLN A 47 3.45 -7.43 -4.95
N LYS A 48 3.00 -8.17 -5.94
CA LYS A 48 3.74 -9.26 -6.55
C LYS A 48 4.20 -8.82 -7.93
N ASN A 49 5.48 -9.03 -8.24
CA ASN A 49 5.98 -8.69 -9.57
C ASN A 49 5.75 -9.84 -10.54
N GLU A 50 6.18 -9.68 -11.79
CA GLU A 50 5.97 -10.69 -12.83
C GLU A 50 6.72 -11.98 -12.54
N ALA A 51 7.85 -11.90 -11.84
CA ALA A 51 8.62 -13.08 -11.45
C ALA A 51 7.98 -13.85 -10.29
N GLY A 52 6.92 -13.30 -9.68
CA GLY A 52 6.26 -13.94 -8.56
C GLY A 52 6.81 -13.55 -7.19
N ASP A 53 7.68 -12.55 -7.14
CA ASP A 53 8.26 -12.08 -5.87
C ASP A 53 7.39 -11.00 -5.24
N PHE A 54 7.30 -11.01 -3.91
CA PHE A 54 6.64 -9.95 -3.17
C PHE A 54 7.62 -8.79 -2.99
N ILE A 55 7.34 -7.66 -3.61
CA ILE A 55 8.26 -6.53 -3.65
C ILE A 55 7.74 -5.29 -2.93
N GLY A 56 6.47 -5.26 -2.57
CA GLY A 56 5.87 -4.11 -1.94
C GLY A 56 4.65 -4.45 -1.11
N LEU A 57 4.20 -3.46 -0.36
CA LEU A 57 3.08 -3.60 0.55
C LEU A 57 2.32 -2.28 0.57
N VAL A 58 0.98 -2.36 0.60
CA VAL A 58 0.14 -1.20 0.83
C VAL A 58 -0.94 -1.56 1.84
N GLY A 59 -1.13 -0.68 2.83
CA GLY A 59 -2.19 -0.82 3.82
C GLY A 59 -3.22 0.27 3.66
N VAL A 60 -4.49 -0.09 3.63
CA VAL A 60 -5.57 0.83 3.34
C VAL A 60 -6.72 0.66 4.33
N GLU A 61 -7.54 1.71 4.41
CA GLU A 61 -8.76 1.69 5.21
C GLU A 61 -9.88 2.36 4.43
N LYS A 62 -11.00 1.68 4.29
CA LYS A 62 -12.20 2.25 3.66
C LYS A 62 -12.90 3.17 4.63
N GLN A 63 -13.17 4.40 4.21
CA GLN A 63 -13.88 5.39 5.00
C GLN A 63 -14.87 6.11 4.08
N ASP A 64 -16.17 5.89 4.25
CA ASP A 64 -17.18 6.54 3.43
C ASP A 64 -16.85 6.46 1.94
N GLN A 65 -16.51 7.58 1.34
CA GLN A 65 -16.19 7.67 -0.09
C GLN A 65 -14.69 7.66 -0.36
N TYR A 66 -13.87 7.40 0.68
CA TYR A 66 -12.43 7.49 0.58
C TYR A 66 -11.78 6.16 0.87
N LEU A 67 -10.63 5.96 0.27
CA LEU A 67 -9.71 4.89 0.63
C LEU A 67 -8.45 5.54 1.19
N MET A 68 -8.27 5.40 2.51
CA MET A 68 -7.08 5.96 3.17
C MET A 68 -5.90 5.03 2.98
N VAL A 69 -4.81 5.53 2.44
CA VAL A 69 -3.56 4.80 2.32
C VAL A 69 -2.73 5.10 3.54
N HIS A 70 -2.63 4.12 4.44
CA HIS A 70 -1.93 4.29 5.72
C HIS A 70 -0.47 3.88 5.64
N HIS A 71 -0.15 2.85 4.87
CA HIS A 71 1.20 2.31 4.79
C HIS A 71 1.55 2.00 3.35
N LEU A 72 2.79 2.31 2.99
CA LEU A 72 3.35 1.99 1.67
C LEU A 72 4.82 1.65 1.90
N ALA A 73 5.21 0.46 1.49
CA ALA A 73 6.59 0.00 1.68
C ALA A 73 7.02 -0.84 0.50
N PHE A 74 8.32 -0.76 0.19
CA PHE A 74 8.94 -1.56 -0.85
C PHE A 74 10.26 -2.11 -0.35
N ILE A 75 10.67 -3.26 -0.89
CA ILE A 75 12.07 -3.65 -0.78
C ILE A 75 12.88 -2.51 -1.40
N PRO A 76 13.97 -2.04 -0.78
CA PRO A 76 14.66 -0.84 -1.25
C PRO A 76 15.03 -0.84 -2.73
N GLN A 77 15.47 -1.98 -3.27
CA GLN A 77 15.83 -2.07 -4.67
C GLN A 77 14.63 -1.99 -5.62
N GLN A 78 13.43 -2.20 -5.09
CA GLN A 78 12.19 -2.20 -5.86
C GLN A 78 11.36 -0.93 -5.66
N GLN A 79 11.87 0.01 -4.90
CA GLN A 79 11.18 1.30 -4.70
C GLN A 79 11.43 2.20 -5.90
N THR A 80 10.70 1.94 -6.97
CA THR A 80 10.81 2.66 -8.23
C THR A 80 9.50 3.36 -8.53
N GLN A 81 9.56 4.38 -9.39
CA GLN A 81 8.36 5.07 -9.82
C GLN A 81 7.37 4.11 -10.50
N ALA A 82 7.88 3.19 -11.31
CA ALA A 82 7.03 2.23 -12.01
C ALA A 82 6.28 1.33 -11.02
N ASN A 83 6.96 0.82 -10.00
CA ASN A 83 6.33 -0.04 -9.00
C ASN A 83 5.35 0.74 -8.14
N GLU A 84 5.67 1.98 -7.83
CA GLU A 84 4.78 2.86 -7.07
C GLU A 84 3.50 3.14 -7.87
N GLN A 85 3.63 3.45 -9.15
CA GLN A 85 2.46 3.67 -10.00
C GLN A 85 1.61 2.41 -10.14
N GLU A 86 2.26 1.26 -10.28
CA GLU A 86 1.53 0.01 -10.44
C GLU A 86 0.69 -0.31 -9.20
N ILE A 87 1.24 -0.09 -7.99
CA ILE A 87 0.51 -0.41 -6.78
C ILE A 87 -0.73 0.47 -6.63
N PHE A 88 -0.63 1.76 -6.96
CA PHE A 88 -1.77 2.66 -6.91
C PHE A 88 -2.77 2.41 -8.04
N ASP A 89 -2.28 2.07 -9.24
CA ASP A 89 -3.17 1.67 -10.35
C ASP A 89 -4.00 0.45 -9.97
N SER A 90 -3.38 -0.52 -9.32
CA SER A 90 -4.08 -1.73 -8.88
C SER A 90 -5.11 -1.42 -7.80
N LEU A 91 -4.77 -0.52 -6.87
CA LEU A 91 -5.73 -0.07 -5.85
C LEU A 91 -6.93 0.62 -6.49
N ALA A 92 -6.67 1.49 -7.47
CA ALA A 92 -7.75 2.19 -8.15
C ALA A 92 -8.69 1.23 -8.86
N LYS A 93 -8.15 0.16 -9.43
CA LYS A 93 -8.97 -0.87 -10.08
C LYS A 93 -9.79 -1.67 -9.06
N ASN A 94 -9.21 -1.96 -7.90
CA ASN A 94 -9.91 -2.73 -6.87
C ASN A 94 -10.99 -1.90 -6.15
N PHE A 95 -10.82 -0.59 -6.12
CA PHE A 95 -11.75 0.32 -5.41
C PHE A 95 -12.13 1.48 -6.33
N PRO A 96 -12.85 1.19 -7.43
CA PRO A 96 -13.11 2.21 -8.45
C PRO A 96 -14.03 3.35 -7.97
N ASP A 97 -14.80 3.12 -6.92
CA ASP A 97 -15.75 4.10 -6.43
C ASP A 97 -15.22 4.95 -5.28
N LEU A 98 -13.97 4.71 -4.86
CA LEU A 98 -13.37 5.41 -3.73
C LEU A 98 -12.26 6.32 -4.19
N GLN A 99 -12.20 7.51 -3.59
CA GLN A 99 -11.09 8.44 -3.82
C GLN A 99 -9.97 8.13 -2.84
N MET A 100 -8.74 7.98 -3.35
CA MET A 100 -7.60 7.71 -2.49
C MET A 100 -7.15 8.97 -1.76
N MET A 101 -6.87 8.82 -0.48
CA MET A 101 -6.34 9.86 0.40
C MET A 101 -5.14 9.29 1.13
N GLY A 102 -4.19 10.15 1.47
CA GLY A 102 -2.98 9.72 2.17
C GLY A 102 -2.86 10.33 3.55
N THR A 103 -2.01 9.72 4.35
CA THR A 103 -1.49 10.32 5.59
C THR A 103 -0.35 11.26 5.22
N LEU A 104 0.26 11.89 6.23
CA LEU A 104 1.46 12.71 5.98
C LEU A 104 2.58 11.89 5.33
N GLU A 105 2.70 10.63 5.72
CA GLU A 105 3.76 9.76 5.22
C GLU A 105 3.50 9.26 3.79
N THR A 106 2.25 9.02 3.42
CA THR A 106 1.92 8.44 2.12
C THR A 106 1.50 9.46 1.08
N THR A 107 1.15 10.67 1.49
CA THR A 107 0.71 11.72 0.57
C THR A 107 1.73 12.06 -0.50
N PRO A 108 3.06 12.13 -0.22
CA PRO A 108 4.00 12.41 -1.30
C PRO A 108 3.96 11.37 -2.42
N ALA A 109 3.86 10.09 -2.09
CA ALA A 109 3.77 9.04 -3.10
C ALA A 109 2.47 9.15 -3.90
N LEU A 110 1.37 9.44 -3.21
CA LEU A 110 0.08 9.61 -3.85
C LEU A 110 0.10 10.79 -4.83
N ALA A 111 0.74 11.89 -4.43
CA ALA A 111 0.88 13.07 -5.28
C ALA A 111 1.70 12.76 -6.54
N ARG A 112 2.76 11.96 -6.40
CA ARG A 112 3.55 11.53 -7.56
C ARG A 112 2.70 10.70 -8.52
N TRP A 113 1.88 9.81 -7.97
CA TRP A 113 0.98 8.99 -8.79
C TRP A 113 -0.02 9.85 -9.54
N GLU A 114 -0.62 10.83 -8.88
CA GLU A 114 -1.57 11.74 -9.52
C GLU A 114 -0.93 12.50 -10.67
N LYS A 115 0.31 12.97 -10.51
CA LYS A 115 1.04 13.68 -11.56
C LYS A 115 1.41 12.77 -12.71
N GLY A 116 1.64 11.48 -12.44
CA GLY A 116 2.01 10.52 -13.48
C GLY A 116 0.85 10.04 -14.32
N LYS A 117 -0.39 10.37 -13.94
CA LYS A 117 -1.56 9.95 -14.70
C LYS A 117 -1.69 10.76 -15.98
N PRO A 118 -2.19 10.13 -17.06
CA PRO A 118 -2.53 10.90 -18.25
C PRO A 118 -3.56 11.97 -17.92
N ASP A 119 -3.46 13.10 -18.59
CA ASP A 119 -4.45 14.16 -18.44
C ASP A 119 -5.77 13.68 -19.00
N GLN A 120 -6.74 13.48 -18.11
CA GLN A 120 -8.04 12.94 -18.51
C GLN A 120 -8.99 14.01 -19.01
N HIS A 121 -8.58 15.27 -18.97
CA HIS A 121 -9.41 16.37 -19.44
C HIS A 121 -9.12 16.71 -20.89
N GLY A 122 -8.17 16.02 -21.51
CA GLY A 122 -7.90 16.16 -22.94
C GLY A 122 -7.21 17.45 -23.35
N GLU A 123 -6.65 18.13 -22.41
CA GLU A 123 -5.90 19.35 -22.70
C GLU A 123 -4.47 19.07 -23.07
#